data_defe8839cfb60e04062caf3777cfe99b
#
_entry.id   defe8839cfb60e04062caf3777cfe99b
#
_cell.length_a   1.000
_cell.length_b   1.000
_cell.length_c   1.000
_cell.angle_alpha   90.00
_cell.angle_beta   90.00
_cell.angle_gamma   90.00
#
_symmetry.space_group_name_H-M   'P 1'
#
loop_
_entity.id
_entity.type
_entity.pdbx_description
1 polymer ?
#
loop_
_entity_poly.entity_id
_entity_poly.type
_entity_poly.pdbx_seq_one_letter_code
_entity_poly.pdbx_strand_id
1 'polypeptide(L)'
;MGLTELLSLYGQNYLQALLTTWLMTIESFALVMIIAVGITVMRVSPMRPLRVAGDLYVQVFRNIPGVALLIIVVYALPSLRVVLDYRVCVVVTTVLLGSAFGSENFMSGINTV
;
A
#
# COMPACT_ATOMS: atom_id res chain seq x y z
N MET A 1 1.35 35.98 8.63
CA MET A 1 0.15 35.53 7.90
C MET A 1 -0.85 34.88 8.86
N GLY A 2 -2.09 35.39 8.84
CA GLY A 2 -3.15 34.77 9.62
C GLY A 2 -3.73 33.55 8.93
N LEU A 3 -4.44 32.74 9.71
CA LEU A 3 -5.11 31.55 9.21
C LEU A 3 -6.10 31.89 8.08
N THR A 4 -6.81 33.02 8.21
CA THR A 4 -7.78 33.48 7.21
C THR A 4 -7.13 33.75 5.87
N GLU A 5 -5.96 34.39 5.88
CA GLU A 5 -5.20 34.70 4.66
C GLU A 5 -4.72 33.39 4.00
N LEU A 6 -4.21 32.46 4.78
CA LEU A 6 -3.80 31.14 4.26
C LEU A 6 -4.97 30.41 3.62
N LEU A 7 -6.13 30.42 4.25
CA LEU A 7 -7.31 29.76 3.70
C LEU A 7 -7.82 30.43 2.43
N SER A 8 -7.75 31.79 2.35
CA SER A 8 -8.20 32.50 1.15
C SER A 8 -7.25 32.32 -0.04
N LEU A 9 -5.94 32.22 0.20
CA LEU A 9 -4.94 32.07 -0.85
C LEU A 9 -4.74 30.61 -1.28
N TYR A 10 -4.77 29.68 -0.33
CA TYR A 10 -4.42 28.27 -0.56
C TYR A 10 -5.55 27.30 -0.27
N GLY A 11 -6.75 27.79 0.04
CA GLY A 11 -7.88 26.94 0.40
C GLY A 11 -8.21 25.88 -0.65
N GLN A 12 -8.21 26.28 -1.94
CA GLN A 12 -8.45 25.32 -3.03
C GLN A 12 -7.33 24.31 -3.16
N ASN A 13 -6.08 24.71 -2.93
CA ASN A 13 -4.95 23.79 -2.96
C ASN A 13 -5.07 22.75 -1.86
N TYR A 14 -5.50 23.15 -0.67
CA TYR A 14 -5.74 22.21 0.44
C TYR A 14 -6.91 21.28 0.14
N LEU A 15 -7.97 21.76 -0.46
CA LEU A 15 -9.11 20.94 -0.85
C LEU A 15 -8.70 19.90 -1.90
N GLN A 16 -7.96 20.31 -2.92
CA GLN A 16 -7.47 19.40 -3.95
C GLN A 16 -6.55 18.34 -3.37
N ALA A 17 -5.65 18.72 -2.47
CA ALA A 17 -4.76 17.80 -1.79
C ALA A 17 -5.55 16.80 -0.96
N LEU A 18 -6.57 17.25 -0.24
CA LEU A 18 -7.43 16.41 0.57
C LEU A 18 -8.20 15.41 -0.30
N LEU A 19 -8.78 15.87 -1.40
CA LEU A 19 -9.49 15.02 -2.34
C LEU A 19 -8.57 13.97 -2.96
N THR A 20 -7.37 14.39 -3.37
CA THR A 20 -6.37 13.47 -3.94
C THR A 20 -6.00 12.39 -2.92
N THR A 21 -5.78 12.79 -1.66
CA THR A 21 -5.47 11.85 -0.58
C THR A 21 -6.61 10.85 -0.36
N TRP A 22 -7.85 11.35 -0.35
CA TRP A 22 -9.02 10.47 -0.21
C TRP A 22 -9.13 9.48 -1.37
N LEU A 23 -8.97 9.96 -2.60
CA LEU A 23 -9.04 9.08 -3.78
C LEU A 23 -7.93 8.02 -3.76
N MET A 24 -6.70 8.41 -3.44
CA MET A 24 -5.60 7.45 -3.33
C MET A 24 -5.84 6.45 -2.21
N THR A 25 -6.39 6.89 -1.09
CA THR A 25 -6.71 6.01 0.04
C THR A 25 -7.75 4.97 -0.35
N ILE A 26 -8.84 5.39 -1.01
CA ILE A 26 -9.90 4.49 -1.44
C ILE A 26 -9.38 3.50 -2.48
N GLU A 27 -8.65 3.97 -3.48
CA GLU A 27 -8.04 3.10 -4.50
C GLU A 27 -7.10 2.08 -3.85
N SER A 28 -6.21 2.55 -2.98
CA SER A 28 -5.24 1.70 -2.30
C SER A 28 -5.93 0.68 -1.40
N PHE A 29 -6.94 1.11 -0.65
CA PHE A 29 -7.68 0.23 0.25
C PHE A 29 -8.38 -0.89 -0.53
N ALA A 30 -9.03 -0.56 -1.64
CA ALA A 30 -9.69 -1.56 -2.47
C ALA A 30 -8.68 -2.60 -2.98
N LEU A 31 -7.54 -2.14 -3.51
CA LEU A 31 -6.50 -3.03 -4.00
C LEU A 31 -5.87 -3.84 -2.86
N VAL A 32 -5.63 -3.21 -1.71
CA VAL A 32 -5.11 -3.90 -0.53
C VAL A 32 -6.03 -5.05 -0.11
N MET A 33 -7.33 -4.79 -0.06
CA MET A 33 -8.30 -5.82 0.35
C MET A 33 -8.30 -7.00 -0.62
N ILE A 34 -8.34 -6.72 -1.92
CA ILE A 34 -8.34 -7.76 -2.95
C ILE A 34 -7.07 -8.61 -2.87
N ILE A 35 -5.92 -7.97 -2.81
CA ILE A 35 -4.63 -8.66 -2.79
C ILE A 35 -4.42 -9.40 -1.46
N ALA A 36 -4.81 -8.77 -0.34
CA ALA A 36 -4.68 -9.40 0.97
C ALA A 36 -5.52 -10.68 1.07
N VAL A 37 -6.73 -10.66 0.54
CA VAL A 37 -7.58 -11.86 0.47
C VAL A 37 -6.90 -12.93 -0.39
N GLY A 38 -6.37 -12.55 -1.56
CA GLY A 38 -5.65 -13.48 -2.43
C GLY A 38 -4.43 -14.11 -1.75
N ILE A 39 -3.64 -13.31 -1.06
CA ILE A 39 -2.47 -13.79 -0.32
C ILE A 39 -2.91 -14.75 0.81
N THR A 40 -3.98 -14.39 1.53
CA THR A 40 -4.50 -15.23 2.61
C THR A 40 -4.97 -16.57 2.07
N VAL A 41 -5.65 -16.58 0.92
CA VAL A 41 -6.06 -17.83 0.26
C VAL A 41 -4.84 -18.70 -0.06
N MET A 42 -3.77 -18.10 -0.57
CA MET A 42 -2.51 -18.84 -0.80
C MET A 42 -1.94 -19.43 0.48
N ARG A 43 -1.97 -18.67 1.58
CA ARG A 43 -1.39 -19.09 2.86
C ARG A 43 -2.17 -20.19 3.55
N VAL A 44 -3.47 -20.31 3.29
CA VAL A 44 -4.29 -21.39 3.85
C VAL A 44 -4.43 -22.56 2.87
N SER A 45 -3.82 -22.47 1.70
CA SER A 45 -3.87 -23.52 0.68
C SER A 45 -3.19 -24.79 1.16
N PRO A 46 -3.71 -25.98 0.80
CA PRO A 46 -3.02 -27.24 1.05
C PRO A 46 -1.76 -27.40 0.19
N MET A 47 -1.64 -26.65 -0.89
CA MET A 47 -0.47 -26.72 -1.77
C MET A 47 0.71 -25.96 -1.14
N ARG A 48 1.77 -26.70 -0.83
CA ARG A 48 2.94 -26.14 -0.17
C ARG A 48 3.61 -24.99 -0.93
N PRO A 49 3.81 -25.06 -2.28
CA PRO A 49 4.43 -23.93 -3.00
C PRO A 49 3.67 -22.62 -2.86
N LEU A 50 2.34 -22.65 -2.94
CA LEU A 50 1.50 -21.46 -2.76
C LEU A 50 1.60 -20.91 -1.35
N ARG A 51 1.54 -21.80 -0.36
CA ARG A 51 1.63 -21.41 1.05
C ARG A 51 2.96 -20.75 1.36
N VAL A 52 4.05 -21.34 0.88
CA VAL A 52 5.39 -20.78 1.08
C VAL A 52 5.54 -19.44 0.39
N ALA A 53 5.03 -19.31 -0.84
CA ALA A 53 5.11 -18.04 -1.58
C ALA A 53 4.36 -16.92 -0.84
N GLY A 54 3.16 -17.20 -0.35
CA GLY A 54 2.38 -16.22 0.41
C GLY A 54 3.06 -15.83 1.72
N ASP A 55 3.59 -16.80 2.45
CA ASP A 55 4.32 -16.53 3.70
C ASP A 55 5.56 -15.68 3.46
N LEU A 56 6.33 -16.00 2.42
CA LEU A 56 7.53 -15.22 2.07
C LEU A 56 7.18 -13.78 1.71
N TYR A 57 6.15 -13.57 0.90
CA TYR A 57 5.70 -12.23 0.55
C TYR A 57 5.41 -11.41 1.80
N VAL A 58 4.62 -11.96 2.71
CA VAL A 58 4.24 -11.27 3.94
C VAL A 58 5.45 -10.97 4.82
N GLN A 59 6.35 -11.93 4.99
CA GLN A 59 7.55 -11.74 5.80
C GLN A 59 8.46 -10.66 5.23
N VAL A 60 8.68 -10.67 3.92
CA VAL A 60 9.55 -9.69 3.28
C VAL A 60 8.98 -8.28 3.43
N PHE A 61 7.72 -8.09 3.08
CA PHE A 61 7.15 -6.74 3.08
C PHE A 61 6.83 -6.20 4.47
N ARG A 62 6.57 -7.05 5.46
CA ARG A 62 6.40 -6.61 6.84
C ARG A 62 7.71 -6.12 7.46
N ASN A 63 8.84 -6.58 6.98
CA ASN A 63 10.16 -6.20 7.51
C ASN A 63 10.79 -5.02 6.79
N ILE A 64 10.16 -4.51 5.72
CA ILE A 64 10.66 -3.35 5.00
C ILE A 64 9.99 -2.09 5.54
N PRO A 65 10.76 -1.06 5.98
CA PRO A 65 10.15 0.22 6.35
C PRO A 65 9.42 0.83 5.16
N GLY A 66 8.22 1.39 5.40
CA GLY A 66 7.39 1.95 4.33
C GLY A 66 8.10 3.04 3.54
N VAL A 67 8.81 3.93 4.24
CA VAL A 67 9.55 5.01 3.60
C VAL A 67 10.67 4.46 2.72
N ALA A 68 11.36 3.42 3.18
CA ALA A 68 12.43 2.79 2.40
C ALA A 68 11.88 2.17 1.10
N LEU A 69 10.74 1.48 1.19
CA LEU A 69 10.10 0.91 0.01
C LEU A 69 9.65 1.99 -0.96
N LEU A 70 9.08 3.07 -0.47
CA LEU A 70 8.69 4.20 -1.30
C LEU A 70 9.88 4.80 -2.05
N ILE A 71 11.00 4.99 -1.36
CA ILE A 71 12.23 5.49 -1.99
C ILE A 71 12.71 4.53 -3.08
N ILE A 72 12.68 3.23 -2.83
CA ILE A 72 13.07 2.23 -3.82
C ILE A 72 12.16 2.33 -5.05
N VAL A 73 10.86 2.41 -4.86
CA VAL A 73 9.91 2.50 -5.97
C VAL A 73 10.10 3.79 -6.77
N VAL A 74 10.32 4.91 -6.08
CA VAL A 74 10.45 6.21 -6.76
C VAL A 74 11.78 6.33 -7.51
N TYR A 75 12.88 5.81 -6.95
CA TYR A 75 14.21 6.03 -7.50
C TYR A 75 14.80 4.83 -8.21
N ALA A 76 14.54 3.62 -7.75
CA ALA A 76 15.13 2.43 -8.35
C ALA A 76 14.42 2.02 -9.65
N LEU A 77 13.11 2.13 -9.73
CA LEU A 77 12.37 1.78 -10.93
C LEU A 77 12.73 2.62 -12.14
N PRO A 78 12.91 3.96 -12.04
CA PRO A 78 13.38 4.74 -13.18
C PRO A 78 14.75 4.32 -13.71
N SER A 79 15.63 3.84 -12.84
CA SER A 79 16.94 3.32 -13.30
C SER A 79 16.80 2.04 -14.11
N LEU A 80 15.69 1.32 -13.96
CA LEU A 80 15.36 0.14 -14.76
C LEU A 80 14.45 0.50 -15.95
N ARG A 81 14.32 1.79 -16.28
CA ARG A 81 13.48 2.34 -17.35
C ARG A 81 11.98 2.17 -17.10
N VAL A 82 11.58 1.96 -15.85
CA VAL A 82 10.17 1.95 -15.44
C VAL A 82 9.89 3.26 -14.73
N VAL A 83 9.23 4.19 -15.43
CA VAL A 83 8.90 5.51 -14.86
C VAL A 83 7.43 5.52 -14.49
N LEU A 84 7.15 5.73 -13.21
CA LEU A 84 5.80 5.83 -12.66
C LEU A 84 5.58 7.22 -12.09
N ASP A 85 4.35 7.73 -12.18
CA ASP A 85 3.96 8.95 -11.47
C ASP A 85 4.11 8.76 -9.96
N TYR A 86 4.38 9.84 -9.23
CA TYR A 86 4.48 9.78 -7.77
C TYR A 86 3.22 9.22 -7.14
N ARG A 87 2.05 9.56 -7.68
CA ARG A 87 0.77 9.01 -7.20
C ARG A 87 0.74 7.50 -7.32
N VAL A 88 1.17 6.98 -8.48
CA VAL A 88 1.23 5.52 -8.71
C VAL A 88 2.25 4.88 -7.78
N CYS A 89 3.39 5.51 -7.55
CA CYS A 89 4.40 5.01 -6.62
C CYS A 89 3.85 4.88 -5.21
N VAL A 90 3.10 5.87 -4.74
CA VAL A 90 2.48 5.83 -3.41
C VAL A 90 1.45 4.71 -3.32
N VAL A 91 0.61 4.56 -4.33
CA VAL A 91 -0.40 3.50 -4.36
C VAL A 91 0.26 2.13 -4.38
N VAL A 92 1.27 1.94 -5.24
CA VAL A 92 2.00 0.66 -5.32
C VAL A 92 2.64 0.31 -3.97
N THR A 93 3.33 1.26 -3.36
CA THR A 93 3.97 1.05 -2.05
C THR A 93 2.94 0.69 -0.99
N THR A 94 1.85 1.43 -0.93
CA THR A 94 0.77 1.20 0.04
C THR A 94 0.14 -0.17 -0.16
N VAL A 95 -0.09 -0.57 -1.41
CA VAL A 95 -0.68 -1.87 -1.73
C VAL A 95 0.26 -3.01 -1.34
N LEU A 96 1.54 -2.90 -1.64
CA LEU A 96 2.51 -3.93 -1.29
C LEU A 96 2.59 -4.16 0.22
N LEU A 97 2.71 -3.09 0.99
CA LEU A 97 2.81 -3.17 2.44
C LEU A 97 1.46 -3.49 3.08
N GLY A 98 0.41 -2.81 2.63
CA GLY A 98 -0.92 -2.97 3.19
C GLY A 98 -1.47 -4.37 2.98
N SER A 99 -1.21 -4.98 1.83
CA SER A 99 -1.65 -6.35 1.55
C SER A 99 -0.94 -7.36 2.45
N ALA A 100 0.34 -7.15 2.74
CA ALA A 100 1.08 -8.01 3.67
C ALA A 100 0.50 -7.91 5.08
N PHE A 101 0.32 -6.70 5.60
CA PHE A 101 -0.28 -6.50 6.92
C PHE A 101 -1.75 -6.94 6.96
N GLY A 102 -2.50 -6.69 5.89
CA GLY A 102 -3.89 -7.13 5.77
C GLY A 102 -4.01 -8.65 5.82
N SER A 103 -3.14 -9.36 5.11
CA SER A 103 -3.11 -10.82 5.16
C SER A 103 -2.82 -11.32 6.57
N GLU A 104 -1.91 -10.69 7.32
CA GLU A 104 -1.65 -11.04 8.71
C GLU A 104 -2.89 -10.86 9.58
N ASN A 105 -3.63 -9.77 9.37
CA ASN A 105 -4.87 -9.53 10.11
C ASN A 105 -5.90 -10.61 9.81
N PHE A 106 -6.05 -11.00 8.55
CA PHE A 106 -6.97 -12.08 8.18
C PHE A 106 -6.55 -13.42 8.76
N MET A 107 -5.24 -13.72 8.74
CA MET A 107 -4.73 -14.97 9.34
C MET A 107 -4.96 -15.00 10.83
N SER A 108 -4.78 -13.88 11.51
CA SER A 108 -5.09 -13.78 12.95
C SER A 108 -6.56 -14.09 13.22
N GLY A 109 -7.45 -13.55 12.41
CA GLY A 109 -8.88 -13.82 12.53
C GLY A 109 -9.20 -15.30 12.28
N ILE A 110 -8.62 -15.89 11.26
CA ILE A 110 -8.84 -17.30 10.92
C ILE A 110 -8.34 -18.21 12.07
N ASN A 111 -7.18 -17.89 12.66
CA ASN A 111 -6.58 -18.70 13.69
C ASN A 111 -7.34 -18.62 15.04
N THR A 112 -8.20 -17.63 15.22
CA THR A 112 -9.01 -17.50 16.45
C THR A 112 -10.36 -18.23 16.36
N VAL A 113 -10.74 -18.70 15.19
CA VAL A 113 -12.04 -19.36 14.98
C VAL A 113 -11.98 -20.86 15.24
#